data_36319bae74b02640eb63b126607dc2da
#
_entry.id   36319bae74b02640eb63b126607dc2da
#
_cell.length_a   1.000
_cell.length_b   1.000
_cell.length_c   1.000
_cell.angle_alpha   90.00
_cell.angle_beta   90.00
_cell.angle_gamma   90.00
#
_symmetry.space_group_name_H-M   'P 1'
#
loop_
_entity.id
_entity.type
_entity.pdbx_description
1 polymer ?
#
loop_
_entity_poly.entity_id
_entity_poly.type
_entity_poly.pdbx_seq_one_letter_code
_entity_poly.pdbx_strand_id
1 'polypeptide(L)'
;MVDVQYKNVSEFPGWSKMPQFIHDFIQRNGIKTVIEIGAGANPTLPIDTINKLGISYAINDFDVHELSKSSDAYIKTVFDPCSSNFYHANTYDLVFSRMALEHVSNAKTFHKNIFGILNPGGYAVHCFSTLYALPFVLNKFLPGPISNILLDIFNPRDRSRHEKFRAYYDWARGPNHILIGKFEALGYKVVNFTGYFGHPYYKKIPLLNKLEEIKSAWLVRHPISYLTSYGSIILQKVR
;
A
#
# COMPACT_ATOMS: atom_id res chain seq x y z
N MET A 1 -13.55 -14.52 -12.14
CA MET A 1 -14.23 -13.90 -10.98
C MET A 1 -13.16 -13.30 -10.10
N VAL A 2 -13.34 -12.07 -9.60
CA VAL A 2 -12.37 -11.42 -8.71
C VAL A 2 -12.41 -12.10 -7.35
N ASP A 3 -11.23 -12.44 -6.79
CA ASP A 3 -11.13 -12.99 -5.43
C ASP A 3 -11.19 -11.85 -4.41
N VAL A 4 -12.38 -11.60 -3.87
CA VAL A 4 -12.61 -10.59 -2.82
C VAL A 4 -12.63 -11.28 -1.47
N GLN A 5 -11.78 -10.83 -0.55
CA GLN A 5 -11.63 -11.39 0.78
C GLN A 5 -11.76 -10.32 1.86
N TYR A 6 -12.19 -10.75 3.06
CA TYR A 6 -12.20 -9.90 4.26
C TYR A 6 -11.55 -10.65 5.41
N LYS A 7 -10.59 -10.00 6.06
CA LYS A 7 -9.73 -10.61 7.09
C LYS A 7 -9.57 -9.71 8.31
N ASN A 8 -9.05 -10.28 9.37
CA ASN A 8 -8.63 -9.49 10.52
C ASN A 8 -7.30 -8.76 10.22
N VAL A 9 -7.11 -7.59 10.82
CA VAL A 9 -5.88 -6.78 10.65
C VAL A 9 -4.61 -7.52 11.05
N SER A 10 -4.67 -8.51 11.92
CA SER A 10 -3.53 -9.37 12.28
C SER A 10 -2.94 -10.13 11.08
N GLU A 11 -3.72 -10.29 10.00
CA GLU A 11 -3.29 -10.92 8.76
C GLU A 11 -2.81 -9.92 7.70
N PHE A 12 -2.92 -8.59 7.97
CA PHE A 12 -2.50 -7.56 7.02
C PHE A 12 -1.00 -7.66 6.71
N PRO A 13 -0.61 -7.80 5.44
CA PRO A 13 0.78 -7.99 5.07
C PRO A 13 1.60 -6.68 5.06
N GLY A 14 0.97 -5.52 4.97
CA GLY A 14 1.62 -4.23 4.70
C GLY A 14 2.56 -3.70 5.79
N TRP A 15 2.80 -4.47 6.87
CA TRP A 15 3.72 -4.10 7.94
C TRP A 15 4.91 -5.07 8.00
N SER A 16 5.20 -5.63 9.16
CA SER A 16 6.33 -6.55 9.37
C SER A 16 6.31 -7.81 8.50
N LYS A 17 5.15 -8.18 7.97
CA LYS A 17 4.98 -9.35 7.09
C LYS A 17 5.26 -9.02 5.61
N MET A 18 5.40 -7.74 5.24
CA MET A 18 5.54 -7.34 3.83
C MET A 18 6.77 -7.94 3.15
N PRO A 19 7.96 -7.99 3.78
CA PRO A 19 9.14 -8.61 3.16
C PRO A 19 8.89 -10.07 2.77
N GLN A 20 8.30 -10.86 3.68
CA GLN A 20 8.00 -12.28 3.41
C GLN A 20 6.91 -12.42 2.35
N PHE A 21 5.86 -11.59 2.41
CA PHE A 21 4.78 -11.62 1.42
C PHE A 21 5.29 -11.34 0.01
N ILE A 22 6.14 -10.32 -0.17
CA ILE A 22 6.72 -9.97 -1.48
C ILE A 22 7.74 -11.04 -1.93
N HIS A 23 8.57 -11.54 -1.02
CA HIS A 23 9.49 -12.65 -1.31
C HIS A 23 8.76 -13.87 -1.89
N ASP A 24 7.69 -14.32 -1.21
CA ASP A 24 6.91 -15.48 -1.64
C ASP A 24 6.16 -15.22 -2.96
N PHE A 25 5.70 -13.97 -3.15
CA PHE A 25 5.06 -13.55 -4.39
C PHE A 25 6.02 -13.61 -5.58
N ILE A 26 7.25 -13.12 -5.40
CA ILE A 26 8.32 -13.15 -6.39
C ILE A 26 8.62 -14.59 -6.80
N GLN A 27 8.85 -15.46 -5.82
CA GLN A 27 9.19 -16.88 -6.09
C GLN A 27 8.07 -17.61 -6.81
N ARG A 28 6.82 -17.48 -6.34
CA ARG A 28 5.66 -18.18 -6.92
C ARG A 28 5.34 -17.76 -8.36
N ASN A 29 5.64 -16.52 -8.72
CA ASN A 29 5.32 -15.97 -10.04
C ASN A 29 6.54 -15.85 -10.97
N GLY A 30 7.73 -16.30 -10.55
CA GLY A 30 8.94 -16.27 -11.37
C GLY A 30 9.41 -14.87 -11.74
N ILE A 31 9.14 -13.87 -10.89
CA ILE A 31 9.45 -12.45 -11.10
C ILE A 31 10.95 -12.23 -11.19
N LYS A 32 11.40 -11.40 -12.13
CA LYS A 32 12.82 -11.04 -12.33
C LYS A 32 13.11 -9.57 -12.16
N THR A 33 12.17 -8.70 -12.50
CA THR A 33 12.35 -7.25 -12.44
C THR A 33 11.29 -6.62 -11.55
N VAL A 34 11.72 -5.91 -10.51
CA VAL A 34 10.87 -5.37 -9.45
C VAL A 34 11.14 -3.90 -9.24
N ILE A 35 10.10 -3.12 -9.00
CA ILE A 35 10.23 -1.76 -8.46
C ILE A 35 9.29 -1.55 -7.28
N GLU A 36 9.82 -0.98 -6.19
CA GLU A 36 9.04 -0.51 -5.03
C GLU A 36 8.77 0.98 -5.17
N ILE A 37 7.50 1.38 -5.16
CA ILE A 37 7.05 2.77 -5.23
C ILE A 37 6.84 3.34 -3.83
N GLY A 38 7.42 4.53 -3.57
CA GLY A 38 7.35 5.18 -2.26
C GLY A 38 8.19 4.46 -1.20
N ALA A 39 9.37 3.94 -1.59
CA ALA A 39 10.27 3.23 -0.68
C ALA A 39 10.95 4.16 0.32
N GLY A 40 11.24 5.40 -0.09
CA GLY A 40 11.95 6.39 0.72
C GLY A 40 13.24 5.85 1.32
N ALA A 41 13.42 6.12 2.62
CA ALA A 41 14.58 5.67 3.40
C ALA A 41 14.57 4.18 3.77
N ASN A 42 13.42 3.49 3.61
CA ASN A 42 13.18 2.16 4.20
C ASN A 42 12.67 1.14 3.18
N PRO A 43 13.49 0.70 2.22
CA PRO A 43 13.11 -0.32 1.27
C PRO A 43 12.65 -1.62 1.94
N THR A 44 11.64 -2.27 1.34
CA THR A 44 11.00 -3.46 1.91
C THR A 44 11.91 -4.68 1.92
N LEU A 45 12.65 -4.93 0.84
CA LEU A 45 13.52 -6.09 0.73
C LEU A 45 14.99 -5.73 1.04
N PRO A 46 15.65 -6.44 1.99
CA PRO A 46 17.07 -6.30 2.22
C PRO A 46 17.92 -6.75 1.01
N ILE A 47 19.07 -6.15 0.82
CA ILE A 47 20.01 -6.46 -0.29
C ILE A 47 20.35 -7.96 -0.36
N ASP A 48 20.61 -8.60 0.79
CA ASP A 48 20.91 -10.03 0.83
C ASP A 48 19.75 -10.89 0.29
N THR A 49 18.52 -10.47 0.54
CA THR A 49 17.33 -11.15 0.01
C THR A 49 17.22 -10.98 -1.50
N ILE A 50 17.46 -9.76 -2.00
CA ILE A 50 17.48 -9.44 -3.43
C ILE A 50 18.52 -10.29 -4.17
N ASN A 51 19.74 -10.36 -3.63
CA ASN A 51 20.82 -11.16 -4.20
C ASN A 51 20.49 -12.66 -4.23
N LYS A 52 19.92 -13.20 -3.13
CA LYS A 52 19.49 -14.60 -3.06
C LYS A 52 18.37 -14.94 -4.06
N LEU A 53 17.47 -14.00 -4.30
CA LEU A 53 16.39 -14.16 -5.29
C LEU A 53 16.88 -14.02 -6.74
N GLY A 54 18.07 -13.43 -6.95
CA GLY A 54 18.63 -13.17 -8.28
C GLY A 54 17.74 -12.26 -9.14
N ILE A 55 17.20 -11.20 -8.55
CA ILE A 55 16.29 -10.25 -9.18
C ILE A 55 16.94 -8.87 -9.35
N SER A 56 16.49 -8.12 -10.37
CA SER A 56 16.74 -6.70 -10.45
C SER A 56 15.68 -5.97 -9.60
N TYR A 57 16.12 -5.19 -8.62
CA TYR A 57 15.23 -4.49 -7.69
C TYR A 57 15.54 -3.00 -7.64
N ALA A 58 14.63 -2.20 -8.14
CA ALA A 58 14.68 -0.75 -8.07
C ALA A 58 13.80 -0.22 -6.94
N ILE A 59 14.20 0.89 -6.35
CA ILE A 59 13.40 1.65 -5.40
C ILE A 59 13.09 3.02 -5.98
N ASN A 60 11.88 3.50 -5.74
CA ASN A 60 11.43 4.80 -6.21
C ASN A 60 10.90 5.63 -5.03
N ASP A 61 11.19 6.90 -5.09
CA ASP A 61 10.43 7.94 -4.37
C ASP A 61 10.44 9.21 -5.22
N PHE A 62 9.41 10.07 -5.09
CA PHE A 62 9.42 11.39 -5.71
C PHE A 62 10.28 12.39 -4.90
N ASP A 63 10.52 12.11 -3.61
CA ASP A 63 11.37 12.88 -2.74
C ASP A 63 12.80 12.33 -2.78
N VAL A 64 13.69 13.06 -3.47
CA VAL A 64 15.12 12.73 -3.58
C VAL A 64 15.79 12.66 -2.21
N HIS A 65 15.38 13.52 -1.27
CA HIS A 65 15.98 13.55 0.06
C HIS A 65 15.62 12.29 0.86
N GLU A 66 14.36 11.86 0.83
CA GLU A 66 13.96 10.60 1.47
C GLU A 66 14.67 9.40 0.82
N LEU A 67 14.76 9.39 -0.50
CA LEU A 67 15.44 8.31 -1.23
C LEU A 67 16.94 8.26 -0.95
N SER A 68 17.59 9.41 -0.73
CA SER A 68 19.03 9.50 -0.43
C SER A 68 19.41 8.86 0.92
N LYS A 69 18.46 8.71 1.84
CA LYS A 69 18.68 8.07 3.15
C LYS A 69 18.80 6.54 3.05
N SER A 70 18.35 5.93 1.94
CA SER A 70 18.51 4.51 1.69
C SER A 70 19.96 4.18 1.26
N SER A 71 20.37 2.91 1.43
CA SER A 71 21.71 2.44 1.00
C SER A 71 21.94 2.65 -0.49
N ASP A 72 23.18 2.98 -0.87
CA ASP A 72 23.59 3.13 -2.28
C ASP A 72 23.68 1.78 -3.03
N ALA A 73 23.53 0.67 -2.34
CA ALA A 73 23.44 -0.63 -2.96
C ALA A 73 22.09 -0.88 -3.69
N TYR A 74 21.08 -0.04 -3.48
CA TYR A 74 19.81 -0.10 -4.23
C TYR A 74 19.89 0.67 -5.55
N ILE A 75 19.19 0.17 -6.58
CA ILE A 75 18.96 0.92 -7.82
C ILE A 75 17.91 1.99 -7.50
N LYS A 76 18.32 3.25 -7.43
CA LYS A 76 17.45 4.39 -7.08
C LYS A 76 16.88 5.03 -8.33
N THR A 77 15.57 5.27 -8.32
CA THR A 77 14.84 5.97 -9.38
C THR A 77 13.99 7.09 -8.78
N VAL A 78 14.00 8.25 -9.44
CA VAL A 78 13.26 9.44 -8.99
C VAL A 78 12.22 9.80 -10.03
N PHE A 79 10.96 9.60 -9.73
CA PHE A 79 9.84 10.06 -10.54
C PHE A 79 8.56 10.11 -9.70
N ASP A 80 7.63 10.98 -10.12
CA ASP A 80 6.28 11.02 -9.55
C ASP A 80 5.33 10.16 -10.40
N PRO A 81 4.81 9.04 -9.87
CA PRO A 81 3.85 8.19 -10.59
C PRO A 81 2.53 8.92 -10.92
N CYS A 82 2.25 10.08 -10.31
CA CYS A 82 1.08 10.90 -10.62
C CYS A 82 1.32 11.90 -11.76
N SER A 83 2.54 11.99 -12.30
CA SER A 83 2.87 12.93 -13.38
C SER A 83 2.11 12.62 -14.67
N SER A 84 1.62 13.66 -15.34
CA SER A 84 1.01 13.55 -16.67
C SER A 84 2.02 13.24 -17.78
N ASN A 85 3.28 13.63 -17.58
CA ASN A 85 4.39 13.46 -18.53
C ASN A 85 5.22 12.21 -18.19
N PHE A 86 4.56 11.10 -17.89
CA PHE A 86 5.22 9.88 -17.47
C PHE A 86 5.66 9.05 -18.69
N TYR A 87 6.93 8.63 -18.72
CA TYR A 87 7.43 7.75 -19.76
C TYR A 87 7.06 6.29 -19.48
N HIS A 88 6.37 5.65 -20.41
CA HIS A 88 5.95 4.26 -20.32
C HIS A 88 6.92 3.36 -21.08
N ALA A 89 7.62 2.49 -20.35
CA ALA A 89 8.41 1.41 -20.93
C ALA A 89 8.11 0.13 -20.14
N ASN A 90 7.56 -0.86 -20.77
CA ASN A 90 7.37 -2.19 -20.18
C ASN A 90 8.72 -2.68 -19.62
N THR A 91 8.92 -2.58 -18.34
CA THR A 91 10.24 -2.76 -17.69
C THR A 91 10.17 -3.72 -16.51
N TYR A 92 9.04 -3.73 -15.78
CA TYR A 92 8.93 -4.44 -14.53
C TYR A 92 7.91 -5.56 -14.57
N ASP A 93 8.28 -6.72 -14.02
CA ASP A 93 7.35 -7.85 -13.81
C ASP A 93 6.49 -7.60 -12.58
N LEU A 94 7.02 -6.85 -11.59
CA LEU A 94 6.32 -6.50 -10.37
C LEU A 94 6.56 -5.02 -10.02
N VAL A 95 5.48 -4.30 -9.86
CA VAL A 95 5.44 -2.99 -9.19
C VAL A 95 4.71 -3.17 -7.87
N PHE A 96 5.31 -2.76 -6.76
CA PHE A 96 4.56 -2.80 -5.50
C PHE A 96 4.74 -1.52 -4.67
N SER A 97 3.82 -1.30 -3.75
CA SER A 97 3.93 -0.21 -2.78
C SER A 97 3.41 -0.62 -1.40
N ARG A 98 4.02 -0.05 -0.38
CA ARG A 98 3.69 -0.26 1.02
C ARG A 98 3.32 1.05 1.67
N MET A 99 2.03 1.20 2.07
CA MET A 99 1.53 2.40 2.75
C MET A 99 1.82 3.71 2.01
N ALA A 100 1.70 3.69 0.68
CA ALA A 100 1.92 4.84 -0.19
C ALA A 100 0.64 5.25 -0.96
N LEU A 101 -0.25 4.30 -1.25
CA LEU A 101 -1.42 4.54 -2.10
C LEU A 101 -2.41 5.55 -1.51
N GLU A 102 -2.50 5.63 -0.18
CA GLU A 102 -3.31 6.64 0.53
C GLU A 102 -2.85 8.08 0.31
N HIS A 103 -1.58 8.26 -0.07
CA HIS A 103 -0.97 9.56 -0.35
C HIS A 103 -1.05 9.97 -1.83
N VAL A 104 -1.54 9.10 -2.69
CA VAL A 104 -1.71 9.36 -4.12
C VAL A 104 -2.83 10.38 -4.35
N SER A 105 -2.51 11.51 -4.99
CA SER A 105 -3.45 12.60 -5.23
C SER A 105 -4.38 12.37 -6.43
N ASN A 106 -3.92 11.58 -7.40
CA ASN A 106 -4.66 11.19 -8.61
C ASN A 106 -4.45 9.72 -8.91
N ALA A 107 -5.30 8.88 -8.32
CA ALA A 107 -5.17 7.43 -8.43
C ALA A 107 -5.34 6.92 -9.86
N LYS A 108 -6.18 7.56 -10.68
CA LYS A 108 -6.35 7.17 -12.09
C LYS A 108 -5.04 7.32 -12.86
N THR A 109 -4.38 8.47 -12.74
CA THR A 109 -3.09 8.74 -13.41
C THR A 109 -2.01 7.83 -12.85
N PHE A 110 -1.93 7.67 -11.52
CA PHE A 110 -1.02 6.74 -10.88
C PHE A 110 -1.14 5.32 -11.48
N HIS A 111 -2.32 4.72 -11.43
CA HIS A 111 -2.50 3.34 -11.91
C HIS A 111 -2.31 3.20 -13.41
N LYS A 112 -2.65 4.23 -14.22
CA LYS A 112 -2.35 4.27 -15.65
C LYS A 112 -0.83 4.23 -15.89
N ASN A 113 -0.07 5.00 -15.14
CA ASN A 113 1.39 5.07 -15.27
C ASN A 113 2.04 3.76 -14.79
N ILE A 114 1.58 3.19 -13.66
CA ILE A 114 2.01 1.87 -13.20
C ILE A 114 1.72 0.79 -14.26
N PHE A 115 0.53 0.82 -14.88
CA PHE A 115 0.19 -0.09 -15.98
C PHE A 115 1.19 0.05 -17.14
N GLY A 116 1.61 1.28 -17.45
CA GLY A 116 2.54 1.57 -18.56
C GLY A 116 3.94 1.00 -18.35
N ILE A 117 4.44 0.93 -17.11
CA ILE A 117 5.76 0.39 -16.80
C ILE A 117 5.78 -1.12 -16.52
N LEU A 118 4.62 -1.74 -16.32
CA LEU A 118 4.52 -3.19 -16.18
C LEU A 118 4.75 -3.90 -17.51
N ASN A 119 5.49 -5.00 -17.47
CA ASN A 119 5.56 -5.97 -18.56
C ASN A 119 4.17 -6.59 -18.83
N PRO A 120 3.86 -7.02 -20.05
CA PRO A 120 2.68 -7.83 -20.32
C PRO A 120 2.62 -9.05 -19.37
N GLY A 121 1.49 -9.24 -18.69
CA GLY A 121 1.34 -10.27 -17.65
C GLY A 121 1.92 -9.93 -16.29
N GLY A 122 2.62 -8.80 -16.15
CA GLY A 122 3.19 -8.32 -14.89
C GLY A 122 2.14 -7.90 -13.86
N TYR A 123 2.57 -7.72 -12.63
CA TYR A 123 1.70 -7.50 -11.47
C TYR A 123 1.95 -6.14 -10.81
N ALA A 124 0.86 -5.51 -10.33
CA ALA A 124 0.92 -4.43 -9.36
C ALA A 124 0.33 -4.90 -8.03
N VAL A 125 1.09 -4.75 -6.94
CA VAL A 125 0.71 -5.17 -5.59
C VAL A 125 0.78 -3.99 -4.65
N HIS A 126 -0.34 -3.62 -4.04
CA HIS A 126 -0.40 -2.48 -3.14
C HIS A 126 -1.00 -2.87 -1.80
N CYS A 127 -0.33 -2.44 -0.72
CA CYS A 127 -0.84 -2.51 0.65
C CYS A 127 -0.98 -1.09 1.19
N PHE A 128 -2.16 -0.73 1.68
CA PHE A 128 -2.51 0.66 2.01
C PHE A 128 -3.50 0.76 3.16
N SER A 129 -3.56 1.93 3.81
CA SER A 129 -4.63 2.28 4.73
C SER A 129 -5.86 2.77 3.97
N THR A 130 -7.06 2.49 4.51
CA THR A 130 -8.33 2.96 3.94
C THR A 130 -8.89 4.13 4.75
N LEU A 131 -9.74 4.96 4.13
CA LEU A 131 -10.25 6.19 4.77
C LEU A 131 -11.10 5.94 6.01
N TYR A 132 -11.89 4.87 6.03
CA TYR A 132 -13.05 4.80 6.94
C TYR A 132 -12.79 4.19 8.31
N ALA A 133 -11.56 3.84 8.67
CA ALA A 133 -11.24 3.62 10.07
C ALA A 133 -11.38 4.93 10.84
N LEU A 134 -12.08 4.94 11.95
CA LEU A 134 -12.37 6.15 12.73
C LEU A 134 -11.14 7.03 12.99
N PRO A 135 -9.95 6.49 13.36
CA PRO A 135 -8.76 7.30 13.53
C PRO A 135 -8.30 8.00 12.25
N PHE A 136 -8.48 7.39 11.07
CA PHE A 136 -8.10 7.98 9.79
C PHE A 136 -9.09 9.04 9.33
N VAL A 137 -10.40 8.82 9.57
CA VAL A 137 -11.45 9.83 9.33
C VAL A 137 -11.16 11.07 10.19
N LEU A 138 -10.90 10.89 11.48
CA LEU A 138 -10.56 11.99 12.37
C LEU A 138 -9.28 12.71 11.90
N ASN A 139 -8.24 11.98 11.53
CA ASN A 139 -7.00 12.56 11.02
C ASN A 139 -7.19 13.37 9.72
N LYS A 140 -8.16 13.01 8.88
CA LYS A 140 -8.46 13.72 7.63
C LYS A 140 -9.22 15.02 7.86
N PHE A 141 -10.18 15.03 8.81
CA PHE A 141 -11.10 16.15 8.99
C PHE A 141 -10.69 17.10 10.12
N LEU A 142 -9.85 16.69 11.06
CA LEU A 142 -9.39 17.56 12.13
C LEU A 142 -8.24 18.47 11.66
N PRO A 143 -8.20 19.74 12.16
CA PRO A 143 -7.06 20.62 11.96
C PRO A 143 -5.76 19.96 12.44
N GLY A 144 -4.66 20.23 11.71
CA GLY A 144 -3.36 19.60 11.94
C GLY A 144 -2.90 19.53 13.41
N PRO A 145 -2.99 20.62 14.21
CA PRO A 145 -2.59 20.59 15.62
C PRO A 145 -3.39 19.58 16.46
N ILE A 146 -4.72 19.53 16.29
CA ILE A 146 -5.61 18.63 17.04
C ILE A 146 -5.38 17.17 16.61
N SER A 147 -5.26 16.96 15.31
CA SER A 147 -4.94 15.65 14.76
C SER A 147 -3.60 15.10 15.29
N ASN A 148 -2.58 15.97 15.40
CA ASN A 148 -1.27 15.57 15.92
C ASN A 148 -1.33 15.17 17.41
N ILE A 149 -2.06 15.91 18.23
CA ILE A 149 -2.26 15.58 19.65
C ILE A 149 -2.93 14.22 19.81
N LEU A 150 -4.01 13.97 19.06
CA LEU A 150 -4.71 12.68 19.09
C LEU A 150 -3.82 11.53 18.61
N LEU A 151 -3.08 11.72 17.54
CA LEU A 151 -2.14 10.71 17.04
C LEU A 151 -1.02 10.42 18.03
N ASP A 152 -0.49 11.44 18.72
CA ASP A 152 0.56 11.25 19.73
C ASP A 152 0.04 10.51 20.98
N ILE A 153 -1.23 10.73 21.36
CA ILE A 153 -1.86 9.99 22.45
C ILE A 153 -2.03 8.51 22.11
N PHE A 154 -2.51 8.21 20.90
CA PHE A 154 -2.84 6.85 20.50
C PHE A 154 -1.64 6.08 19.93
N ASN A 155 -0.72 6.75 19.24
CA ASN A 155 0.47 6.15 18.64
C ASN A 155 1.61 7.18 18.59
N PRO A 156 2.42 7.33 19.66
CA PRO A 156 3.55 8.25 19.66
C PRO A 156 4.48 7.93 18.49
N ARG A 157 4.66 8.89 17.61
CA ARG A 157 5.55 8.77 16.45
C ARG A 157 6.88 9.44 16.77
N ASP A 158 7.95 8.83 16.34
CA ASP A 158 9.23 9.50 16.26
C ASP A 158 9.17 10.56 15.15
N ARG A 159 8.88 11.80 15.55
CA ARG A 159 8.73 12.95 14.63
C ARG A 159 10.04 13.29 13.88
N SER A 160 11.18 12.82 14.39
CA SER A 160 12.48 13.07 13.76
C SER A 160 12.70 12.24 12.49
N ARG A 161 11.91 11.20 12.26
CA ARG A 161 12.13 10.22 11.19
C ARG A 161 11.17 10.29 10.01
N HIS A 162 10.03 10.96 10.16
CA HIS A 162 9.02 10.95 9.09
C HIS A 162 8.29 12.29 9.00
N GLU A 163 8.40 12.96 7.87
CA GLU A 163 7.49 14.04 7.51
C GLU A 163 6.08 13.49 7.30
N LYS A 164 5.07 14.30 7.66
CA LYS A 164 3.66 13.94 7.50
C LYS A 164 3.22 14.24 6.07
N PHE A 165 3.21 13.24 5.21
CA PHE A 165 2.62 13.38 3.89
C PHE A 165 1.10 13.51 3.97
N ARG A 166 0.53 14.37 3.11
CA ARG A 166 -0.92 14.55 3.01
C ARG A 166 -1.56 13.25 2.49
N ALA A 167 -2.61 12.77 3.16
CA ALA A 167 -3.37 11.61 2.72
C ALA A 167 -4.62 12.07 1.95
N TYR A 168 -4.76 11.62 0.71
CA TYR A 168 -5.90 11.94 -0.18
C TYR A 168 -6.95 10.84 -0.17
N TYR A 169 -6.54 9.58 -0.01
CA TYR A 169 -7.40 8.40 -0.05
C TYR A 169 -8.26 8.33 -1.33
N ASP A 170 -7.76 8.66 -2.49
CA ASP A 170 -8.57 8.73 -3.73
C ASP A 170 -9.16 7.35 -4.07
N TRP A 171 -8.36 6.35 -4.46
CA TRP A 171 -8.81 4.95 -4.63
C TRP A 171 -8.40 4.03 -3.48
N ALA A 172 -7.79 4.55 -2.42
CA ALA A 172 -7.44 3.79 -1.23
C ALA A 172 -8.69 3.51 -0.38
N ARG A 173 -9.50 2.55 -0.80
CA ARG A 173 -10.77 2.11 -0.20
C ARG A 173 -10.77 0.60 -0.05
N GLY A 174 -11.69 0.08 0.79
CA GLY A 174 -11.95 -1.35 0.85
C GLY A 174 -12.48 -1.92 -0.45
N PRO A 175 -12.50 -3.26 -0.59
CA PRO A 175 -12.95 -3.94 -1.78
C PRO A 175 -14.39 -3.55 -2.15
N ASN A 176 -14.61 -3.06 -3.37
CA ASN A 176 -15.94 -2.78 -3.88
C ASN A 176 -15.94 -2.87 -5.42
N HIS A 177 -17.11 -3.17 -5.99
CA HIS A 177 -17.28 -3.38 -7.42
C HIS A 177 -16.99 -2.13 -8.27
N ILE A 178 -17.20 -0.92 -7.72
CA ILE A 178 -16.90 0.33 -8.43
C ILE A 178 -15.39 0.48 -8.67
N LEU A 179 -14.57 0.21 -7.62
CA LEU A 179 -13.12 0.24 -7.75
C LEU A 179 -12.60 -0.87 -8.65
N ILE A 180 -13.15 -2.07 -8.55
CA ILE A 180 -12.82 -3.19 -9.43
C ILE A 180 -13.03 -2.76 -10.88
N GLY A 181 -14.21 -2.22 -11.22
CA GLY A 181 -14.50 -1.73 -12.57
C GLY A 181 -13.56 -0.60 -13.04
N LYS A 182 -13.10 0.27 -12.12
CA LYS A 182 -12.12 1.31 -12.45
C LYS A 182 -10.74 0.70 -12.82
N PHE A 183 -10.28 -0.33 -12.13
CA PHE A 183 -9.03 -1.02 -12.48
C PHE A 183 -9.16 -1.78 -13.79
N GLU A 184 -10.28 -2.48 -14.00
CA GLU A 184 -10.56 -3.19 -15.25
C GLU A 184 -10.64 -2.25 -16.45
N ALA A 185 -11.22 -1.06 -16.28
CA ALA A 185 -11.26 -0.01 -17.31
C ALA A 185 -9.86 0.54 -17.68
N LEU A 186 -8.84 0.36 -16.83
CA LEU A 186 -7.45 0.66 -17.13
C LEU A 186 -6.70 -0.50 -17.80
N GLY A 187 -7.35 -1.65 -17.99
CA GLY A 187 -6.75 -2.85 -18.61
C GLY A 187 -6.20 -3.88 -17.60
N TYR A 188 -6.38 -3.67 -16.31
CA TYR A 188 -6.00 -4.65 -15.31
C TYR A 188 -7.04 -5.77 -15.16
N LYS A 189 -6.55 -6.97 -14.86
CA LYS A 189 -7.32 -8.00 -14.20
C LYS A 189 -7.10 -7.85 -12.69
N VAL A 190 -8.16 -7.69 -11.92
CA VAL A 190 -8.07 -7.72 -10.46
C VAL A 190 -7.98 -9.19 -10.04
N VAL A 191 -6.81 -9.60 -9.56
CA VAL A 191 -6.54 -11.00 -9.15
C VAL A 191 -7.07 -11.25 -7.75
N ASN A 192 -6.74 -10.36 -6.81
CA ASN A 192 -7.21 -10.42 -5.43
C ASN A 192 -7.42 -9.01 -4.90
N PHE A 193 -8.45 -8.82 -4.10
CA PHE A 193 -8.68 -7.60 -3.36
C PHE A 193 -9.14 -7.94 -1.95
N THR A 194 -8.27 -7.74 -0.96
CA THR A 194 -8.55 -8.06 0.44
C THR A 194 -8.74 -6.79 1.27
N GLY A 195 -9.83 -6.74 2.01
CA GLY A 195 -10.09 -5.73 3.04
C GLY A 195 -9.77 -6.28 4.44
N TYR A 196 -9.18 -5.45 5.31
CA TYR A 196 -8.83 -5.86 6.66
C TYR A 196 -9.56 -4.98 7.67
N PHE A 197 -10.20 -5.63 8.66
CA PHE A 197 -10.89 -4.97 9.75
C PHE A 197 -10.02 -4.92 11.00
N GLY A 198 -10.15 -3.82 11.74
CA GLY A 198 -9.40 -3.58 12.96
C GLY A 198 -8.15 -2.71 12.75
N HIS A 199 -7.67 -2.15 13.85
CA HIS A 199 -6.47 -1.31 13.88
C HIS A 199 -5.83 -1.32 15.27
N PRO A 200 -4.52 -1.04 15.41
CA PRO A 200 -3.81 -1.13 16.67
C PRO A 200 -3.91 0.12 17.56
N TYR A 201 -4.62 1.18 17.13
CA TYR A 201 -4.60 2.49 17.79
C TYR A 201 -5.15 2.47 19.23
N TYR A 202 -6.08 1.56 19.53
CA TYR A 202 -6.70 1.48 20.87
C TYR A 202 -5.97 0.55 21.84
N LYS A 203 -4.81 -0.01 21.49
CA LYS A 203 -4.07 -0.95 22.33
C LYS A 203 -3.76 -0.41 23.74
N LYS A 204 -3.61 0.91 23.89
CA LYS A 204 -3.36 1.56 25.20
C LYS A 204 -4.61 1.74 26.06
N ILE A 205 -5.81 1.52 25.52
CA ILE A 205 -7.09 1.67 26.20
C ILE A 205 -7.79 0.32 26.16
N PRO A 206 -7.65 -0.54 27.21
CA PRO A 206 -8.07 -1.94 27.15
C PRO A 206 -9.53 -2.14 26.78
N LEU A 207 -10.44 -1.33 27.29
CA LEU A 207 -11.86 -1.42 27.00
C LEU A 207 -12.17 -1.11 25.53
N LEU A 208 -11.61 -0.03 24.98
CA LEU A 208 -11.78 0.33 23.58
C LEU A 208 -11.14 -0.70 22.65
N ASN A 209 -9.97 -1.23 23.03
CA ASN A 209 -9.30 -2.27 22.25
C ASN A 209 -10.17 -3.54 22.18
N LYS A 210 -10.76 -3.95 23.29
CA LYS A 210 -11.67 -5.11 23.32
C LYS A 210 -12.93 -4.90 22.47
N LEU A 211 -13.52 -3.71 22.51
CA LEU A 211 -14.66 -3.36 21.64
C LEU A 211 -14.28 -3.38 20.16
N GLU A 212 -13.08 -2.87 19.83
CA GLU A 212 -12.55 -2.90 18.46
C GLU A 212 -12.33 -4.34 17.98
N GLU A 213 -11.80 -5.21 18.83
CA GLU A 213 -11.60 -6.64 18.52
C GLU A 213 -12.94 -7.36 18.25
N ILE A 214 -13.95 -7.13 19.10
CA ILE A 214 -15.30 -7.70 18.92
C ILE A 214 -15.93 -7.21 17.61
N LYS A 215 -15.89 -5.88 17.38
CA LYS A 215 -16.38 -5.28 16.14
C LYS A 215 -15.70 -5.88 14.92
N SER A 216 -14.38 -5.98 14.96
CA SER A 216 -13.58 -6.50 13.84
C SER A 216 -13.86 -7.97 13.55
N ALA A 217 -13.99 -8.80 14.59
CA ALA A 217 -14.37 -10.21 14.46
C ALA A 217 -15.78 -10.38 13.88
N TRP A 218 -16.72 -9.50 14.24
CA TRP A 218 -18.06 -9.48 13.67
C TRP A 218 -18.04 -9.08 12.20
N LEU A 219 -17.26 -8.01 11.85
CA LEU A 219 -17.14 -7.52 10.47
C LEU A 219 -16.43 -8.52 9.54
N VAL A 220 -15.56 -9.38 10.03
CA VAL A 220 -14.98 -10.47 9.22
C VAL A 220 -16.08 -11.45 8.77
N ARG A 221 -17.09 -11.70 9.62
CA ARG A 221 -18.20 -12.59 9.31
C ARG A 221 -19.33 -11.90 8.53
N HIS A 222 -19.51 -10.59 8.73
CA HIS A 222 -20.53 -9.75 8.09
C HIS A 222 -19.88 -8.54 7.43
N PRO A 223 -19.16 -8.72 6.31
CA PRO A 223 -18.28 -7.71 5.78
C PRO A 223 -19.02 -6.47 5.26
N ILE A 224 -18.61 -5.32 5.76
CA ILE A 224 -19.00 -4.01 5.25
C ILE A 224 -17.72 -3.36 4.69
N SER A 225 -17.58 -3.38 3.39
CA SER A 225 -16.38 -2.92 2.67
C SER A 225 -15.88 -1.53 3.12
N TYR A 226 -16.79 -0.61 3.36
CA TYR A 226 -16.46 0.76 3.78
C TYR A 226 -15.86 0.85 5.19
N LEU A 227 -16.01 -0.17 6.03
CA LEU A 227 -15.48 -0.19 7.40
C LEU A 227 -14.13 -0.89 7.52
N THR A 228 -13.49 -1.23 6.41
CA THR A 228 -12.13 -1.74 6.41
C THR A 228 -11.15 -0.66 6.86
N SER A 229 -10.12 -1.04 7.60
CA SER A 229 -9.04 -0.15 8.05
C SER A 229 -7.85 -0.17 7.10
N TYR A 230 -7.62 -1.31 6.45
CA TYR A 230 -6.55 -1.51 5.47
C TYR A 230 -7.05 -2.31 4.28
N GLY A 231 -6.32 -2.18 3.17
CA GLY A 231 -6.54 -2.94 1.97
C GLY A 231 -5.25 -3.50 1.39
N SER A 232 -5.34 -4.65 0.74
CA SER A 232 -4.31 -5.10 -0.19
C SER A 232 -4.95 -5.49 -1.51
N ILE A 233 -4.32 -5.10 -2.61
CA ILE A 233 -4.80 -5.41 -3.95
C ILE A 233 -3.69 -5.99 -4.80
N ILE A 234 -4.02 -7.01 -5.57
CA ILE A 234 -3.16 -7.62 -6.59
C ILE A 234 -3.83 -7.42 -7.94
N LEU A 235 -3.19 -6.64 -8.78
CA LEU A 235 -3.60 -6.34 -10.15
C LEU A 235 -2.63 -7.03 -11.11
N GLN A 236 -3.15 -7.55 -12.22
CA GLN A 236 -2.33 -8.10 -13.30
C GLN A 236 -2.59 -7.34 -14.59
N LYS A 237 -1.52 -6.91 -15.27
CA LYS A 237 -1.63 -6.33 -16.61
C LYS A 237 -2.08 -7.41 -17.58
N VAL A 238 -3.27 -7.25 -18.15
CA VAL A 238 -3.72 -8.08 -19.25
C VAL A 238 -3.09 -7.54 -20.52
N ARG A 239 -2.72 -8.43 -21.41
CA ARG A 239 -2.03 -8.12 -22.68
C ARG A 239 -2.65 -6.98 -23.45
#